data_221a6a234f071e4f672d1472babf5413
#
_entry.id   221a6a234f071e4f672d1472babf5413
#
_cell.length_a   1.000
_cell.length_b   1.000
_cell.length_c   1.000
_cell.angle_alpha   90.00
_cell.angle_beta   90.00
_cell.angle_gamma   90.00
#
_symmetry.space_group_name_H-M   'P 1'
#
loop_
_entity.id
_entity.type
_entity.pdbx_description
1 polymer ?
#
loop_
_entity_poly.entity_id
_entity_poly.type
_entity_poly.pdbx_seq_one_letter_code
_entity_poly.pdbx_strand_id
1 'polypeptide(L)'
;MSISQFTPRNEQVRLKIGEAFDVVVEDVQTENKKITDRVWEQAYEVKFKNRKKEDITVEVERFLGVNWEILNSSLAYEKKNAQNIIFKVPVPEDGETVLKYRVRYRY
;
A
#
# COMPACT_ATOMS: atom_id res chain seq x y z
N MET A 1 2.03 18.36 2.96
CA MET A 1 1.44 17.03 2.98
C MET A 1 2.30 16.09 3.78
N SER A 2 1.71 15.36 4.62
CA SER A 2 2.46 14.59 5.57
C SER A 2 2.33 13.09 5.34
N ILE A 3 2.43 12.70 4.09
CA ILE A 3 2.31 11.29 3.74
C ILE A 3 3.27 10.42 4.52
N SER A 4 4.49 10.90 4.68
CA SER A 4 5.50 10.16 5.41
C SER A 4 5.11 9.90 6.86
N GLN A 5 4.20 10.67 7.40
CA GLN A 5 3.77 10.48 8.77
C GLN A 5 2.87 9.28 8.94
N PHE A 6 2.39 8.72 7.85
CA PHE A 6 1.54 7.55 7.91
C PHE A 6 2.32 6.25 7.87
N THR A 7 3.61 6.34 7.90
CA THR A 7 4.45 5.14 7.89
C THR A 7 5.15 4.99 9.23
N PRO A 8 4.42 4.71 10.27
CA PRO A 8 5.04 4.51 11.57
C PRO A 8 5.88 3.26 11.59
N ARG A 9 6.81 3.24 12.49
CA ARG A 9 7.68 2.10 12.71
C ARG A 9 8.51 1.77 11.49
N ASN A 10 8.46 0.57 11.03
CA ASN A 10 9.31 0.09 9.97
C ASN A 10 8.63 -0.01 8.62
N GLU A 11 7.39 0.35 8.56
CA GLU A 11 6.66 0.34 7.32
C GLU A 11 7.11 1.48 6.45
N GLN A 12 7.49 1.18 5.24
CA GLN A 12 7.90 2.20 4.30
C GLN A 12 6.92 2.22 3.16
N VAL A 13 6.17 3.29 3.08
CA VAL A 13 5.28 3.54 1.97
C VAL A 13 5.80 4.75 1.23
N ARG A 14 6.23 4.55 0.01
CA ARG A 14 6.68 5.66 -0.83
C ARG A 14 5.59 5.99 -1.80
N LEU A 15 5.22 7.24 -1.83
CA LEU A 15 4.20 7.73 -2.73
C LEU A 15 4.84 8.67 -3.73
N LYS A 16 4.63 8.38 -5.00
CA LYS A 16 5.04 9.26 -6.08
C LYS A 16 3.78 9.86 -6.66
N ILE A 17 3.53 11.10 -6.35
CA ILE A 17 2.28 11.73 -6.65
C ILE A 17 2.50 13.00 -7.49
N GLY A 18 3.50 13.09 -8.26
CA GLY A 18 3.72 14.29 -9.04
C GLY A 18 3.48 15.54 -8.21
N GLU A 19 2.44 16.27 -8.50
CA GLU A 19 2.13 17.53 -7.82
C GLU A 19 1.00 17.41 -6.81
N ALA A 20 0.66 16.23 -6.39
CA ALA A 20 -0.57 16.01 -5.65
C ALA A 20 -0.39 16.27 -4.17
N PHE A 21 -0.64 17.45 -3.74
CA PHE A 21 -0.65 17.78 -2.33
C PHE A 21 -2.04 17.62 -1.70
N ASP A 22 -3.05 17.41 -2.52
CA ASP A 22 -4.43 17.29 -2.07
C ASP A 22 -4.88 15.83 -2.03
N VAL A 23 -3.94 14.93 -1.80
CA VAL A 23 -4.25 13.52 -1.65
C VAL A 23 -4.07 13.12 -0.20
N VAL A 24 -5.10 12.53 0.36
CA VAL A 24 -5.06 12.01 1.72
C VAL A 24 -4.94 10.50 1.64
N VAL A 25 -4.00 9.95 2.39
CA VAL A 25 -3.74 8.52 2.42
C VAL A 25 -3.88 8.01 3.85
N GLU A 26 -4.68 6.97 4.02
CA GLU A 26 -4.82 6.28 5.29
C GLU A 26 -4.42 4.83 5.11
N ASP A 27 -3.39 4.40 5.80
CA ASP A 27 -2.86 3.04 5.73
C ASP A 27 -3.15 2.35 7.05
N VAL A 28 -3.95 1.30 7.01
CA VAL A 28 -4.38 0.58 8.21
C VAL A 28 -4.07 -0.90 8.05
N GLN A 29 -3.43 -1.48 9.05
CA GLN A 29 -3.29 -2.92 9.12
C GLN A 29 -4.58 -3.49 9.70
N THR A 30 -5.33 -4.23 8.89
CA THR A 30 -6.63 -4.75 9.30
C THR A 30 -6.54 -6.11 9.95
N GLU A 31 -5.47 -6.84 9.70
CA GLU A 31 -5.30 -8.17 10.26
C GLU A 31 -3.83 -8.50 10.42
N ASN A 32 -3.50 -9.17 11.51
CA ASN A 32 -2.17 -9.69 11.73
C ASN A 32 -2.34 -11.05 12.38
N LYS A 33 -2.13 -12.10 11.60
CA LYS A 33 -2.48 -13.45 12.01
C LYS A 33 -1.25 -14.35 11.97
N LYS A 34 -0.97 -14.97 13.09
CA LYS A 34 0.07 -15.99 13.17
C LYS A 34 -0.50 -17.32 12.71
N ILE A 35 0.04 -17.87 11.65
CA ILE A 35 -0.41 -19.17 11.14
C ILE A 35 0.40 -20.30 11.80
N THR A 36 1.71 -20.14 11.80
CA THR A 36 2.62 -21.04 12.51
C THR A 36 3.73 -20.21 13.13
N ASP A 37 4.67 -20.84 13.81
CA ASP A 37 5.81 -20.12 14.39
C ASP A 37 6.64 -19.40 13.34
N ARG A 38 6.52 -19.79 12.07
CA ARG A 38 7.32 -19.23 11.00
C ARG A 38 6.50 -18.60 9.88
N VAL A 39 5.19 -18.62 10.01
CA VAL A 39 4.31 -18.10 8.96
C VAL A 39 3.33 -17.12 9.57
N TRP A 40 3.31 -15.92 9.02
CA TRP A 40 2.41 -14.85 9.43
C TRP A 40 1.67 -14.32 8.22
N GLU A 41 0.43 -13.95 8.42
CA GLU A 41 -0.35 -13.27 7.40
C GLU A 41 -0.80 -11.91 7.91
N GLN A 42 -0.65 -10.90 7.07
CA GLN A 42 -1.05 -9.54 7.40
C GLN A 42 -1.91 -9.00 6.28
N ALA A 43 -2.97 -8.32 6.66
CA ALA A 43 -3.86 -7.67 5.71
C ALA A 43 -3.85 -6.17 5.95
N TYR A 44 -3.89 -5.43 4.86
CA TYR A 44 -3.83 -3.97 4.90
C TYR A 44 -4.94 -3.38 4.06
N GLU A 45 -5.39 -2.21 4.48
CA GLU A 45 -6.35 -1.43 3.73
C GLU A 45 -5.82 -0.01 3.66
N VAL A 46 -5.64 0.47 2.45
CA VAL A 46 -5.11 1.81 2.20
C VAL A 46 -6.16 2.60 1.45
N LYS A 47 -6.58 3.71 2.02
CA LYS A 47 -7.56 4.60 1.39
C LYS A 47 -6.86 5.81 0.82
N PHE A 48 -7.21 6.15 -0.41
CA PHE A 48 -6.68 7.29 -1.12
C PHE A 48 -7.83 8.21 -1.47
N LYS A 49 -7.76 9.45 -1.01
CA LYS A 49 -8.77 10.47 -1.32
C LYS A 49 -8.12 11.55 -2.16
N ASN A 50 -8.66 11.75 -3.34
CA ASN A 50 -8.19 12.78 -4.25
C ASN A 50 -9.11 13.99 -4.17
N ARG A 51 -8.58 15.11 -3.72
CA ARG A 51 -9.33 16.36 -3.63
C ARG A 51 -9.08 17.28 -4.80
N LYS A 52 -8.27 16.85 -5.75
CA LYS A 52 -8.01 17.61 -6.95
C LYS A 52 -9.13 17.39 -7.96
N LYS A 53 -9.21 18.30 -8.90
CA LYS A 53 -10.22 18.23 -9.96
C LYS A 53 -9.67 17.55 -11.20
N GLU A 54 -8.81 16.58 -11.02
CA GLU A 54 -8.27 15.79 -12.11
C GLU A 54 -7.96 14.41 -11.60
N ASP A 55 -8.06 13.44 -12.49
CA ASP A 55 -7.71 12.05 -12.15
C ASP A 55 -6.22 11.96 -11.95
N ILE A 56 -5.81 11.18 -10.96
CA ILE A 56 -4.40 10.94 -10.69
C ILE A 56 -4.15 9.44 -10.53
N THR A 57 -2.89 9.05 -10.68
CA THR A 57 -2.45 7.70 -10.35
C THR A 57 -1.38 7.82 -9.29
N VAL A 58 -1.58 7.11 -8.18
CA VAL A 58 -0.65 7.12 -7.07
C VAL A 58 0.18 5.85 -7.15
N GLU A 59 1.50 5.99 -7.14
CA GLU A 59 2.40 4.84 -7.04
C GLU A 59 2.74 4.61 -5.57
N VAL A 60 2.46 3.41 -5.10
CA VAL A 60 2.74 3.02 -3.72
C VAL A 60 3.78 1.92 -3.75
N GLU A 61 4.95 2.22 -3.23
CA GLU A 61 6.01 1.22 -3.12
C GLU A 61 6.01 0.66 -1.70
N ARG A 62 5.98 -0.68 -1.61
CA ARG A 62 5.99 -1.37 -0.32
C ARG A 62 7.21 -2.27 -0.24
N PHE A 63 7.93 -2.15 0.87
CA PHE A 63 9.00 -3.07 1.18
C PHE A 63 8.42 -4.26 1.94
N LEU A 64 8.56 -5.45 1.39
CA LEU A 64 8.03 -6.67 1.99
C LEU A 64 9.10 -7.57 2.58
N GLY A 65 10.35 -7.30 2.25
CA GLY A 65 11.45 -8.10 2.77
C GLY A 65 11.70 -9.34 1.93
N VAL A 66 12.08 -10.42 2.59
CA VAL A 66 12.50 -11.62 1.91
C VAL A 66 11.38 -12.65 1.86
N ASN A 67 11.15 -13.63 1.66
CA ASN A 67 10.13 -14.69 1.79
C ASN A 67 8.72 -14.19 2.01
N TRP A 68 8.19 -13.49 1.04
CA TRP A 68 6.82 -13.01 1.09
C TRP A 68 6.02 -13.51 -0.10
N GLU A 69 4.70 -13.49 0.07
CA GLU A 69 3.77 -13.86 -0.98
C GLU A 69 2.51 -13.02 -0.85
N ILE A 70 2.06 -12.43 -1.95
CA ILE A 70 0.77 -11.72 -1.98
C ILE A 70 -0.30 -12.77 -2.22
N LEU A 71 -1.18 -12.95 -1.25
CA LEU A 71 -2.27 -13.91 -1.36
C LEU A 71 -3.43 -13.36 -2.16
N ASN A 72 -3.73 -12.09 -1.98
CA ASN A 72 -4.72 -11.40 -2.81
C ASN A 72 -4.49 -9.90 -2.73
N SER A 73 -5.00 -9.19 -3.71
CA SER A 73 -5.01 -7.74 -3.71
C SER A 73 -6.14 -7.26 -4.58
N SER A 74 -6.72 -6.12 -4.22
CA SER A 74 -7.80 -5.53 -4.99
C SER A 74 -7.34 -4.84 -6.26
N LEU A 75 -6.05 -4.55 -6.35
CA LEU A 75 -5.44 -3.92 -7.51
C LEU A 75 -4.20 -4.71 -7.92
N ALA A 76 -3.82 -4.58 -9.18
CA ALA A 76 -2.62 -5.23 -9.66
C ALA A 76 -1.37 -4.60 -9.05
N TYR A 77 -0.32 -5.36 -8.92
CA TYR A 77 0.95 -4.87 -8.43
C TYR A 77 2.07 -5.34 -9.35
N GLU A 78 3.20 -4.64 -9.28
CA GLU A 78 4.40 -5.00 -10.01
C GLU A 78 5.51 -5.28 -9.03
N LYS A 79 6.31 -6.30 -9.31
CA LYS A 79 7.52 -6.56 -8.55
C LYS A 79 8.60 -5.59 -9.01
N LYS A 80 9.06 -4.74 -8.12
CA LYS A 80 10.18 -3.86 -8.42
C LYS A 80 11.50 -4.61 -8.32
N ASN A 81 11.63 -5.42 -7.27
CA ASN A 81 12.76 -6.31 -7.07
C ASN A 81 12.32 -7.41 -6.10
N ALA A 82 13.26 -8.19 -5.59
CA ALA A 82 12.94 -9.33 -4.73
C ALA A 82 12.26 -8.94 -3.42
N GLN A 83 12.38 -7.69 -3.01
CA GLN A 83 11.91 -7.25 -1.69
C GLN A 83 10.83 -6.18 -1.75
N ASN A 84 10.58 -5.60 -2.91
CA ASN A 84 9.66 -4.48 -3.05
C ASN A 84 8.66 -4.70 -4.16
N ILE A 85 7.45 -4.22 -3.92
CA ILE A 85 6.41 -4.19 -4.94
C ILE A 85 5.88 -2.77 -5.08
N ILE A 86 5.25 -2.50 -6.20
CA ILE A 86 4.63 -1.22 -6.49
C ILE A 86 3.18 -1.45 -6.88
N PHE A 87 2.29 -0.74 -6.23
CA PHE A 87 0.90 -0.65 -6.65
C PHE A 87 0.70 0.66 -7.39
N LYS A 88 0.00 0.61 -8.51
CA LYS A 88 -0.43 1.81 -9.22
C LYS A 88 -1.92 1.98 -8.97
N VAL A 89 -2.26 3.00 -8.22
CA VAL A 89 -3.62 3.20 -7.72
C VAL A 89 -4.25 4.38 -8.46
N PRO A 90 -5.21 4.14 -9.34
CA PRO A 90 -5.93 5.23 -9.98
C PRO A 90 -6.95 5.81 -9.01
N VAL A 91 -6.92 7.11 -8.83
CA VAL A 91 -7.85 7.81 -7.95
C VAL A 91 -8.53 8.89 -8.78
N PRO A 92 -9.84 8.78 -9.01
CA PRO A 92 -10.56 9.75 -9.84
C PRO A 92 -10.66 11.11 -9.16
N GLU A 93 -10.94 12.11 -9.96
CA GLU A 93 -11.11 13.46 -9.44
C GLU A 93 -12.19 13.48 -8.36
N ASP A 94 -11.95 14.22 -7.29
CA ASP A 94 -12.87 14.31 -6.16
C ASP A 94 -13.34 12.95 -5.65
N GLY A 95 -12.55 11.91 -5.90
CA GLY A 95 -12.95 10.55 -5.61
C GLY A 95 -12.05 9.88 -4.59
N GLU A 96 -12.35 8.62 -4.36
CA GLU A 96 -11.65 7.82 -3.38
C GLU A 96 -11.40 6.43 -3.97
N THR A 97 -10.24 5.87 -3.65
CA THR A 97 -9.91 4.50 -4.02
C THR A 97 -9.40 3.79 -2.78
N VAL A 98 -9.80 2.55 -2.63
CA VAL A 98 -9.36 1.71 -1.52
C VAL A 98 -8.55 0.55 -2.08
N LEU A 99 -7.33 0.40 -1.58
CA LEU A 99 -6.47 -0.72 -1.90
C LEU A 99 -6.48 -1.69 -0.73
N LYS A 100 -6.81 -2.93 -0.99
CA LYS A 100 -6.76 -3.98 0.00
C LYS A 100 -5.86 -5.09 -0.48
N TYR A 101 -4.98 -5.56 0.38
CA TYR A 101 -4.12 -6.67 0.02
C TYR A 101 -3.76 -7.48 1.26
N ARG A 102 -3.40 -8.76 1.03
CA ARG A 102 -3.00 -9.68 2.08
C ARG A 102 -1.64 -10.29 1.70
N VAL A 103 -0.74 -10.29 2.65
CA VAL A 103 0.62 -10.77 2.47
C VAL A 103 0.88 -11.90 3.45
N ARG A 104 1.54 -12.95 2.97
CA ARG A 104 2.04 -14.01 3.83
C ARG A 104 3.55 -13.88 3.92
N TYR A 105 4.05 -13.91 5.13
CA TYR A 105 5.48 -13.89 5.40
C TYR A 105 5.91 -15.22 5.98
N ARG A 106 7.09 -15.66 5.56
CA ARG A 106 7.71 -16.89 6.08
C ARG A 106 9.07 -16.54 6.65
N TYR A 107 9.29 -16.96 7.86
CA TYR A 107 10.55 -16.65 8.56
C TYR A 107 11.42 -17.85 8.76
#